data_f30c4c8f28f87e4568e8ad2bceae4e87
#
_entry.id   f30c4c8f28f87e4568e8ad2bceae4e87
#
_cell.length_a   1.000
_cell.length_b   1.000
_cell.length_c   1.000
_cell.angle_alpha   90.00
_cell.angle_beta   90.00
_cell.angle_gamma   90.00
#
_symmetry.space_group_name_H-M   'P 1'
#
loop_
_entity.id
_entity.type
_entity.pdbx_description
1 polymer ?
#
loop_
_entity_poly.entity_id
_entity_poly.type
_entity_poly.pdbx_seq_one_letter_code
_entity_poly.pdbx_strand_id
1 'polypeptide(L)'
;LNDYYRKDDPDPKNRDRNALVAEIRLIGPLDPGEPSRMQRTLEARMSRGDRRIGLAKAARWLLERCWSRPIESDEAMAVADVVRGSSGTDHGGGRGVRTGLMQSLVVYAIASPEFLFRIERPRTGAAFADDDSIPLDGYSIAGRLAAFLKASIPDEALLESARAGRLDS
;
A
#
# COMPACT_ATOMS: atom_id res chain seq x y z
N LEU A 1 16.76 -19.20 -8.13
CA LEU A 1 18.15 -18.99 -8.55
C LEU A 1 18.13 -18.87 -10.06
N ASN A 2 18.65 -17.75 -10.58
CA ASN A 2 18.71 -17.51 -12.01
C ASN A 2 19.90 -18.30 -12.57
N ASP A 3 19.61 -19.40 -13.26
CA ASP A 3 20.61 -20.30 -13.86
C ASP A 3 21.44 -19.63 -14.98
N TYR A 4 21.06 -18.41 -15.36
CA TYR A 4 21.75 -17.61 -16.39
C TYR A 4 22.83 -16.69 -15.82
N TYR A 5 22.97 -16.56 -14.50
CA TYR A 5 24.05 -15.77 -13.93
C TYR A 5 25.37 -16.54 -13.94
N ARG A 6 26.32 -16.07 -14.76
CA ARG A 6 27.70 -16.57 -14.75
C ARG A 6 28.65 -15.38 -14.63
N LYS A 7 29.45 -15.35 -13.58
CA LYS A 7 30.41 -14.28 -13.31
C LYS A 7 31.38 -14.08 -14.48
N ASP A 8 31.70 -15.16 -15.18
CA ASP A 8 32.69 -15.20 -16.27
C ASP A 8 32.03 -15.36 -17.65
N ASP A 9 30.73 -15.06 -17.78
CA ASP A 9 30.03 -15.15 -19.06
C ASP A 9 30.65 -14.17 -20.09
N PRO A 10 30.89 -14.58 -21.34
CA PRO A 10 31.38 -13.70 -22.39
C PRO A 10 30.46 -12.50 -22.65
N ASP A 11 29.15 -12.65 -22.51
CA ASP A 11 28.19 -11.57 -22.64
C ASP A 11 28.05 -10.79 -21.30
N PRO A 12 28.41 -9.49 -21.27
CA PRO A 12 28.29 -8.66 -20.07
C PRO A 12 26.89 -8.62 -19.45
N LYS A 13 25.83 -8.82 -20.25
CA LYS A 13 24.44 -8.82 -19.80
C LYS A 13 24.13 -10.00 -18.87
N ASN A 14 24.83 -11.10 -19.00
CA ASN A 14 24.65 -12.29 -18.17
C ASN A 14 25.48 -12.23 -16.86
N ARG A 15 26.28 -11.19 -16.66
CA ARG A 15 27.10 -10.98 -15.45
C ARG A 15 26.38 -10.19 -14.37
N ASP A 16 25.19 -9.67 -14.66
CA ASP A 16 24.38 -8.92 -13.71
C ASP A 16 23.37 -9.83 -13.02
N ARG A 17 23.21 -9.66 -11.71
CA ARG A 17 22.18 -10.35 -10.92
C ARG A 17 20.82 -9.69 -10.97
N ASN A 18 20.71 -8.56 -11.65
CA ASN A 18 19.45 -7.84 -11.79
C ASN A 18 18.49 -8.62 -12.69
N ALA A 19 17.30 -8.85 -12.22
CA ALA A 19 16.23 -9.37 -13.06
C ALA A 19 15.69 -8.24 -13.93
N LEU A 20 15.94 -8.30 -15.25
CA LEU A 20 15.27 -7.42 -16.19
C LEU A 20 13.88 -7.98 -16.49
N VAL A 21 12.85 -7.35 -15.96
CA VAL A 21 11.46 -7.70 -16.27
C VAL A 21 11.00 -6.81 -17.41
N ALA A 22 10.89 -7.36 -18.61
CA ALA A 22 10.47 -6.64 -19.80
C ALA A 22 8.94 -6.42 -19.83
N GLU A 23 8.16 -7.40 -19.35
CA GLU A 23 6.70 -7.33 -19.31
C GLU A 23 6.15 -8.19 -18.18
N ILE A 24 5.15 -7.69 -17.49
CA ILE A 24 4.30 -8.46 -16.59
C ILE A 24 2.88 -8.40 -17.14
N ARG A 25 2.35 -9.53 -17.59
CA ARG A 25 0.96 -9.62 -18.08
C ARG A 25 0.10 -10.34 -17.05
N LEU A 26 -0.89 -9.62 -16.51
CA LEU A 26 -1.92 -10.18 -15.62
C LEU A 26 -3.17 -10.48 -16.44
N ILE A 27 -3.57 -11.76 -16.45
CA ILE A 27 -4.81 -12.22 -17.10
C ILE A 27 -5.76 -12.69 -16.01
N GLY A 28 -6.86 -11.95 -15.83
CA GLY A 28 -7.86 -12.31 -14.83
C GLY A 28 -8.83 -11.16 -14.51
N PRO A 29 -9.77 -11.40 -13.61
CA PRO A 29 -10.09 -12.70 -13.01
C PRO A 29 -10.74 -13.63 -14.02
N LEU A 30 -10.28 -14.88 -14.09
CA LEU A 30 -10.90 -15.92 -14.94
C LEU A 30 -12.23 -16.38 -14.33
N ASP A 31 -12.31 -16.36 -12.99
CA ASP A 31 -13.55 -16.51 -12.24
C ASP A 31 -13.56 -15.39 -11.18
N PRO A 32 -14.49 -14.42 -11.25
CA PRO A 32 -14.54 -13.30 -10.33
C PRO A 32 -14.85 -13.70 -8.89
N GLY A 33 -15.31 -14.91 -8.61
CA GLY A 33 -15.53 -15.43 -7.26
C GLY A 33 -16.27 -14.47 -6.30
N GLU A 34 -16.27 -14.78 -5.03
CA GLU A 34 -16.78 -13.90 -3.97
C GLU A 34 -15.84 -12.71 -3.75
N PRO A 35 -16.39 -11.50 -3.49
CA PRO A 35 -15.55 -10.33 -3.16
C PRO A 35 -14.62 -10.62 -1.99
N SER A 36 -13.35 -10.25 -2.12
CA SER A 36 -12.37 -10.42 -1.05
C SER A 36 -12.78 -9.66 0.23
N ARG A 37 -12.20 -10.04 1.38
CA ARG A 37 -12.44 -9.30 2.64
C ARG A 37 -12.06 -7.82 2.51
N MET A 38 -10.97 -7.51 1.83
CA MET A 38 -10.53 -6.14 1.57
C MET A 38 -11.56 -5.38 0.74
N GLN A 39 -12.03 -5.97 -0.35
CA GLN A 39 -13.04 -5.38 -1.22
C GLN A 39 -14.33 -5.08 -0.46
N ARG A 40 -14.87 -6.06 0.29
CA ARG A 40 -16.07 -5.85 1.14
C ARG A 40 -15.86 -4.72 2.16
N THR A 41 -14.66 -4.63 2.72
CA THR A 41 -14.34 -3.57 3.70
C THR A 41 -14.30 -2.19 3.07
N LEU A 42 -13.71 -2.05 1.89
CA LEU A 42 -13.69 -0.79 1.12
C LEU A 42 -15.11 -0.37 0.71
N GLU A 43 -15.89 -1.31 0.16
CA GLU A 43 -17.29 -1.08 -0.21
C GLU A 43 -18.13 -0.59 0.97
N ALA A 44 -17.99 -1.23 2.13
CA ALA A 44 -18.72 -0.86 3.34
C ALA A 44 -18.37 0.57 3.83
N ARG A 45 -17.11 1.00 3.67
CA ARG A 45 -16.69 2.37 4.02
C ARG A 45 -17.21 3.41 3.06
N MET A 46 -17.28 3.07 1.77
CA MET A 46 -17.78 3.95 0.72
C MET A 46 -19.31 4.03 0.67
N SER A 47 -20.02 3.10 1.30
CA SER A 47 -21.48 2.97 1.16
C SER A 47 -22.28 3.87 2.08
N ARG A 48 -21.68 4.56 3.07
CA ARG A 48 -22.37 5.31 4.12
C ARG A 48 -22.26 6.82 3.91
N GLY A 49 -23.39 7.47 3.65
CA GLY A 49 -23.51 8.93 3.60
C GLY A 49 -22.90 9.58 2.36
N ASP A 50 -22.28 10.73 2.55
CA ASP A 50 -21.62 11.50 1.50
C ASP A 50 -20.51 10.68 0.83
N ARG A 51 -20.54 10.65 -0.51
CA ARG A 51 -19.62 9.86 -1.34
C ARG A 51 -18.16 10.27 -1.14
N ARG A 52 -17.91 11.58 -1.00
CA ARG A 52 -16.56 12.11 -0.79
C ARG A 52 -16.03 11.69 0.58
N ILE A 53 -16.84 11.80 1.61
CA ILE A 53 -16.49 11.37 2.97
C ILE A 53 -16.29 9.85 3.03
N GLY A 54 -17.16 9.10 2.36
CA GLY A 54 -17.03 7.64 2.29
C GLY A 54 -15.73 7.22 1.60
N LEU A 55 -15.36 7.87 0.49
CA LEU A 55 -14.11 7.62 -0.22
C LEU A 55 -12.90 8.00 0.63
N ALA A 56 -12.93 9.14 1.34
CA ALA A 56 -11.86 9.55 2.24
C ALA A 56 -11.65 8.54 3.40
N LYS A 57 -12.74 8.00 3.98
CA LYS A 57 -12.65 6.93 4.99
C LYS A 57 -12.03 5.64 4.42
N ALA A 58 -12.38 5.29 3.18
CA ALA A 58 -11.78 4.15 2.49
C ALA A 58 -10.31 4.40 2.17
N ALA A 59 -9.96 5.61 1.70
CA ALA A 59 -8.59 6.04 1.43
C ALA A 59 -7.74 5.96 2.70
N ARG A 60 -8.16 6.59 3.79
CA ARG A 60 -7.43 6.53 5.07
C ARG A 60 -7.13 5.09 5.48
N TRP A 61 -8.13 4.23 5.46
CA TRP A 61 -7.99 2.83 5.85
C TRP A 61 -7.03 2.04 4.97
N LEU A 62 -7.07 2.25 3.64
CA LEU A 62 -6.21 1.55 2.69
C LEU A 62 -4.78 2.07 2.75
N LEU A 63 -4.60 3.39 2.72
CA LEU A 63 -3.29 4.04 2.67
C LEU A 63 -2.49 3.78 3.95
N GLU A 64 -3.12 3.81 5.12
CA GLU A 64 -2.46 3.49 6.38
C GLU A 64 -1.81 2.10 6.34
N ARG A 65 -2.47 1.14 5.68
CA ARG A 65 -1.92 -0.22 5.48
C ARG A 65 -0.83 -0.27 4.43
N CYS A 66 -1.09 0.33 3.29
CA CYS A 66 -0.16 0.28 2.16
C CYS A 66 1.13 1.05 2.45
N TRP A 67 1.03 2.17 3.14
CA TRP A 67 2.14 3.08 3.40
C TRP A 67 2.76 2.93 4.79
N SER A 68 2.19 2.06 5.63
CA SER A 68 2.66 1.79 6.99
C SER A 68 2.94 3.07 7.76
N ARG A 69 1.94 3.97 7.80
CA ARG A 69 1.97 5.23 8.55
C ARG A 69 0.58 5.75 8.86
N PRO A 70 0.43 6.63 9.85
CA PRO A 70 -0.82 7.36 10.07
C PRO A 70 -1.18 8.19 8.82
N ILE A 71 -2.47 8.27 8.53
CA ILE A 71 -3.03 9.11 7.46
C ILE A 71 -3.96 10.13 8.10
N GLU A 72 -3.63 11.41 7.96
CA GLU A 72 -4.44 12.48 8.49
C GLU A 72 -5.74 12.67 7.69
N SER A 73 -6.72 13.35 8.32
CA SER A 73 -8.06 13.47 7.72
C SER A 73 -8.05 14.35 6.48
N ASP A 74 -7.28 15.42 6.47
CA ASP A 74 -7.09 16.32 5.34
C ASP A 74 -6.37 15.65 4.17
N GLU A 75 -5.34 14.86 4.45
CA GLU A 75 -4.66 14.03 3.46
C GLU A 75 -5.62 13.01 2.81
N ALA A 76 -6.41 12.31 3.62
CA ALA A 76 -7.40 11.37 3.11
C ALA A 76 -8.46 12.04 2.23
N MET A 77 -8.87 13.25 2.57
CA MET A 77 -9.79 14.06 1.76
C MET A 77 -9.16 14.53 0.45
N ALA A 78 -7.90 14.96 0.47
CA ALA A 78 -7.17 15.34 -0.74
C ALA A 78 -7.03 14.16 -1.70
N VAL A 79 -6.69 12.97 -1.19
CA VAL A 79 -6.64 11.73 -2.01
C VAL A 79 -8.02 11.39 -2.58
N ALA A 80 -9.10 11.52 -1.80
CA ALA A 80 -10.45 11.29 -2.30
C ALA A 80 -10.80 12.24 -3.46
N ASP A 81 -10.38 13.50 -3.42
CA ASP A 81 -10.61 14.47 -4.50
C ASP A 81 -9.80 14.11 -5.76
N VAL A 82 -8.53 13.73 -5.61
CA VAL A 82 -7.68 13.27 -6.72
C VAL A 82 -8.28 12.03 -7.40
N VAL A 83 -8.67 11.03 -6.61
CA VAL A 83 -9.26 9.78 -7.11
C VAL A 83 -10.58 10.05 -7.85
N ARG A 84 -11.42 10.97 -7.33
CA ARG A 84 -12.65 11.38 -8.02
C ARG A 84 -12.37 12.08 -9.34
N GLY A 85 -11.40 12.99 -9.36
CA GLY A 85 -11.04 13.71 -10.58
C GLY A 85 -10.45 12.81 -11.66
N SER A 86 -9.70 11.77 -11.29
CA SER A 86 -9.06 10.85 -12.24
C SER A 86 -10.00 9.79 -12.80
N SER A 87 -11.07 9.45 -12.11
CA SER A 87 -11.94 8.32 -12.51
C SER A 87 -12.94 8.65 -13.63
N GLY A 88 -13.07 9.90 -14.06
CA GLY A 88 -13.97 10.31 -15.16
C GLY A 88 -15.46 9.99 -14.92
N THR A 89 -15.83 9.50 -13.75
CA THR A 89 -17.13 8.90 -13.43
C THR A 89 -18.07 9.82 -12.65
N ASP A 90 -17.94 11.13 -12.83
CA ASP A 90 -18.65 12.12 -11.99
C ASP A 90 -20.18 12.18 -12.23
N HIS A 91 -20.72 11.42 -13.20
CA HIS A 91 -22.09 11.59 -13.67
C HIS A 91 -23.04 10.39 -13.43
N GLY A 92 -22.68 9.41 -12.61
CA GLY A 92 -23.53 8.25 -12.36
C GLY A 92 -23.53 7.74 -10.91
N GLY A 93 -24.72 7.46 -10.38
CA GLY A 93 -24.91 7.00 -8.98
C GLY A 93 -24.91 5.49 -8.76
N GLY A 94 -24.37 4.67 -9.67
CA GLY A 94 -24.49 3.22 -9.66
C GLY A 94 -23.32 2.44 -9.04
N ARG A 95 -23.47 1.13 -8.96
CA ARG A 95 -22.44 0.17 -8.51
C ARG A 95 -21.16 0.31 -9.34
N GLY A 96 -21.24 0.56 -10.64
CA GLY A 96 -20.11 0.75 -11.54
C GLY A 96 -19.20 1.91 -11.16
N VAL A 97 -19.78 3.04 -10.76
CA VAL A 97 -19.02 4.23 -10.28
C VAL A 97 -18.23 3.92 -9.01
N ARG A 98 -18.85 3.23 -8.05
CA ARG A 98 -18.15 2.82 -6.82
C ARG A 98 -16.99 1.88 -7.10
N THR A 99 -17.19 0.93 -8.00
CA THR A 99 -16.12 0.01 -8.42
C THR A 99 -14.97 0.76 -9.08
N GLY A 100 -15.26 1.72 -9.97
CA GLY A 100 -14.24 2.55 -10.61
C GLY A 100 -13.45 3.39 -9.61
N LEU A 101 -14.13 4.05 -8.67
CA LEU A 101 -13.46 4.81 -7.60
C LEU A 101 -12.58 3.91 -6.72
N MET A 102 -13.05 2.71 -6.39
CA MET A 102 -12.28 1.75 -5.61
C MET A 102 -11.03 1.26 -6.36
N GLN A 103 -11.17 0.98 -7.66
CA GLN A 103 -10.02 0.62 -8.51
C GLN A 103 -9.01 1.75 -8.58
N SER A 104 -9.46 2.99 -8.84
CA SER A 104 -8.57 4.17 -8.87
C SER A 104 -7.88 4.39 -7.53
N LEU A 105 -8.57 4.20 -6.41
CA LEU A 105 -7.97 4.30 -5.08
C LEU A 105 -6.90 3.24 -4.84
N VAL A 106 -7.15 1.98 -5.24
CA VAL A 106 -6.15 0.91 -5.12
C VAL A 106 -4.93 1.21 -5.98
N VAL A 107 -5.14 1.64 -7.24
CA VAL A 107 -4.03 2.03 -8.14
C VAL A 107 -3.23 3.18 -7.53
N TYR A 108 -3.89 4.21 -7.01
CA TYR A 108 -3.23 5.33 -6.32
C TYR A 108 -2.36 4.85 -5.16
N ALA A 109 -2.89 3.95 -4.33
CA ALA A 109 -2.18 3.44 -3.16
C ALA A 109 -0.92 2.65 -3.54
N ILE A 110 -1.01 1.74 -4.52
CA ILE A 110 0.10 0.85 -4.89
C ILE A 110 1.11 1.48 -5.85
N ALA A 111 0.71 2.49 -6.62
CA ALA A 111 1.61 3.22 -7.52
C ALA A 111 2.39 4.34 -6.81
N SER A 112 2.08 4.61 -5.54
CA SER A 112 2.75 5.67 -4.78
C SER A 112 4.18 5.30 -4.40
N PRO A 113 5.09 6.30 -4.29
CA PRO A 113 6.45 6.08 -3.81
C PRO A 113 6.50 5.41 -2.43
N GLU A 114 5.59 5.75 -1.53
CA GLU A 114 5.49 5.19 -0.17
C GLU A 114 5.28 3.68 -0.18
N PHE A 115 4.51 3.17 -1.14
CA PHE A 115 4.31 1.73 -1.29
C PHE A 115 5.48 1.06 -2.01
N LEU A 116 5.94 1.65 -3.11
CA LEU A 116 6.98 1.06 -3.98
C LEU A 116 8.35 1.01 -3.32
N PHE A 117 8.72 2.06 -2.57
CA PHE A 117 10.06 2.19 -1.98
C PHE A 117 10.10 1.85 -0.50
N ARG A 118 8.97 1.53 0.11
CA ARG A 118 8.86 1.21 1.54
C ARG A 118 9.65 2.19 2.40
N ILE A 119 9.19 3.43 2.43
CA ILE A 119 9.84 4.51 3.18
C ILE A 119 9.73 4.21 4.67
N GLU A 120 10.89 4.02 5.32
CA GLU A 120 10.98 3.81 6.77
C GLU A 120 11.17 5.14 7.49
N ARG A 121 10.52 5.30 8.61
CA ARG A 121 10.55 6.53 9.39
C ARG A 121 11.22 6.29 10.73
N PRO A 122 12.13 7.20 11.13
CA PRO A 122 12.66 7.18 12.48
C PRO A 122 11.55 7.46 13.49
N ARG A 123 11.68 6.89 14.67
CA ARG A 123 10.81 7.23 15.81
C ARG A 123 10.99 8.70 16.17
N THR A 124 9.90 9.42 16.39
CA THR A 124 9.92 10.83 16.76
C THR A 124 10.75 11.03 18.02
N GLY A 125 11.71 11.96 17.95
CA GLY A 125 12.60 12.26 19.06
C GLY A 125 13.75 11.25 19.29
N ALA A 126 13.89 10.23 18.41
CA ALA A 126 15.01 9.32 18.48
C ALA A 126 16.33 10.03 18.14
N ALA A 127 17.34 9.81 18.95
CA ALA A 127 18.74 10.14 18.62
C ALA A 127 19.40 8.94 17.93
N PHE A 128 20.50 9.19 17.24
CA PHE A 128 21.38 8.11 16.77
C PHE A 128 21.89 7.33 17.98
N ALA A 129 21.84 6.01 17.91
CA ALA A 129 22.51 5.17 18.88
C ALA A 129 24.04 5.18 18.65
N ASP A 130 24.79 4.68 19.61
CA ASP A 130 26.28 4.65 19.56
C ASP A 130 26.83 3.84 18.37
N ASP A 131 26.01 2.99 17.74
CA ASP A 131 26.33 2.18 16.57
C ASP A 131 25.82 2.77 15.25
N ASP A 132 25.52 4.07 15.19
CA ASP A 132 24.92 4.77 14.05
C ASP A 132 23.52 4.24 13.64
N SER A 133 22.87 3.42 14.46
CA SER A 133 21.50 2.96 14.20
C SER A 133 20.46 4.01 14.61
N ILE A 134 19.34 4.02 13.87
CA ILE A 134 18.20 4.90 14.16
C ILE A 134 17.01 4.02 14.51
N PRO A 135 16.41 4.16 15.70
CA PRO A 135 15.18 3.45 16.05
C PRO A 135 14.05 3.84 15.10
N LEU A 136 13.38 2.85 14.57
CA LEU A 136 12.22 3.04 13.68
C LEU A 136 10.94 3.30 14.48
N ASP A 137 9.98 3.96 13.85
CA ASP A 137 8.64 4.09 14.42
C ASP A 137 7.87 2.74 14.36
N GLY A 138 6.85 2.62 15.19
CA GLY A 138 6.06 1.39 15.29
C GLY A 138 5.36 1.00 13.99
N TYR A 139 5.02 1.93 13.12
CA TYR A 139 4.42 1.64 11.82
C TYR A 139 5.42 1.04 10.83
N SER A 140 6.64 1.56 10.81
CA SER A 140 7.74 1.00 10.01
C SER A 140 8.06 -0.43 10.46
N ILE A 141 8.08 -0.67 11.78
CA ILE A 141 8.26 -2.02 12.35
C ILE A 141 7.10 -2.94 11.97
N ALA A 142 5.84 -2.47 12.05
CA ALA A 142 4.67 -3.25 11.62
C ALA A 142 4.77 -3.64 10.15
N GLY A 143 5.19 -2.71 9.28
CA GLY A 143 5.42 -2.96 7.86
C GLY A 143 6.49 -4.03 7.61
N ARG A 144 7.62 -3.96 8.31
CA ARG A 144 8.70 -4.96 8.24
C ARG A 144 8.22 -6.35 8.69
N LEU A 145 7.54 -6.42 9.82
CA LEU A 145 7.03 -7.68 10.36
C LEU A 145 6.02 -8.33 9.41
N ALA A 146 5.08 -7.56 8.87
CA ALA A 146 4.09 -8.07 7.92
C ALA A 146 4.76 -8.60 6.64
N ALA A 147 5.72 -7.86 6.10
CA ALA A 147 6.45 -8.26 4.91
C ALA A 147 7.30 -9.52 5.15
N PHE A 148 8.01 -9.59 6.27
CA PHE A 148 8.89 -10.71 6.60
C PHE A 148 8.11 -11.98 6.93
N LEU A 149 7.06 -11.89 7.76
CA LEU A 149 6.34 -13.06 8.26
C LEU A 149 5.23 -13.54 7.32
N LYS A 150 4.62 -12.63 6.57
CA LYS A 150 3.40 -12.92 5.78
C LYS A 150 3.53 -12.56 4.31
N ALA A 151 4.65 -12.00 3.86
CA ALA A 151 4.81 -11.43 2.51
C ALA A 151 3.63 -10.53 2.11
N SER A 152 3.16 -9.68 3.04
CA SER A 152 1.93 -8.90 2.92
C SER A 152 2.08 -7.52 3.55
N ILE A 153 1.04 -6.69 3.40
CA ILE A 153 0.88 -5.43 4.15
C ILE A 153 0.40 -5.72 5.57
N PRO A 154 0.61 -4.78 6.54
CA PRO A 154 0.17 -4.95 7.92
C PRO A 154 -1.34 -5.20 8.04
N ASP A 155 -1.70 -6.13 8.90
CA ASP A 155 -3.09 -6.34 9.31
C ASP A 155 -3.51 -5.37 10.42
N GLU A 156 -4.79 -5.40 10.80
CA GLU A 156 -5.32 -4.50 11.82
C GLU A 156 -4.62 -4.66 13.17
N ALA A 157 -4.30 -5.88 13.57
CA ALA A 157 -3.67 -6.15 14.86
C ALA A 157 -2.26 -5.54 14.96
N LEU A 158 -1.49 -5.61 13.88
CA LEU A 158 -0.18 -4.96 13.80
C LEU A 158 -0.31 -3.43 13.80
N LEU A 159 -1.26 -2.87 13.05
CA LEU A 159 -1.50 -1.42 13.03
C LEU A 159 -1.99 -0.89 14.39
N GLU A 160 -2.86 -1.62 15.07
CA GLU A 160 -3.28 -1.27 16.44
C GLU A 160 -2.13 -1.32 17.43
N SER A 161 -1.21 -2.27 17.27
CA SER A 161 -0.01 -2.34 18.10
C SER A 161 0.93 -1.17 17.84
N ALA A 162 1.07 -0.75 16.57
CA ALA A 162 1.83 0.44 16.19
C ALA A 162 1.20 1.72 16.76
N ARG A 163 -0.12 1.90 16.58
CA ARG A 163 -0.86 3.06 17.12
C ARG A 163 -0.74 3.18 18.65
N ALA A 164 -0.69 2.07 19.33
CA ALA A 164 -0.57 2.01 20.79
C ALA A 164 0.88 2.14 21.28
N GLY A 165 1.87 2.37 20.40
CA GLY A 165 3.28 2.46 20.75
C GLY A 165 3.91 1.16 21.24
N ARG A 166 3.24 0.02 21.07
CA ARG A 166 3.74 -1.28 21.55
C ARG A 166 4.88 -1.85 20.70
N LEU A 167 5.15 -1.25 19.55
CA LEU A 167 6.22 -1.64 18.66
C LEU A 167 7.39 -0.65 18.68
N ASP A 168 7.35 0.37 19.55
CA ASP A 168 8.37 1.43 19.60
C ASP A 168 9.55 1.09 20.53
N SER A 169 9.68 -0.14 20.98
CA SER A 169 10.73 -0.58 21.94
C SER A 169 11.96 -1.11 21.24
#